data_2c92141881873a3acd6968fdfab39cca
#
_entry.id   2c92141881873a3acd6968fdfab39cca
#
_cell.length_a   1.000
_cell.length_b   1.000
_cell.length_c   1.000
_cell.angle_alpha   90.00
_cell.angle_beta   90.00
_cell.angle_gamma   90.00
#
_symmetry.space_group_name_H-M   'P 1'
#
loop_
_entity.id
_entity.type
_entity.pdbx_description
1 polymer ?
#
loop_
_entity_poly.entity_id
_entity_poly.type
_entity_poly.pdbx_seq_one_letter_code
_entity_poly.pdbx_strand_id
1 'polypeptide(L)'
;MKLRIFTEPQQGASYAQLLAVAQRAEQLGFDAFFRSDHFLKMGDVSGAPGPSDAWTTLAGISRETSKIRLGTLVNSVTFRHPAITAVSVANVDAMSNGRVELGLGAGAGPVLVLVQTGLPAQGLIPIFP
;
A
#
# COMPACT_ATOMS: atom_id res chain seq x y z
N MET A 1 -16.45 1.09 19.46
CA MET A 1 -15.98 1.81 18.24
C MET A 1 -14.69 1.16 17.81
N LYS A 2 -14.49 0.86 16.50
CA LYS A 2 -13.25 0.32 15.97
C LYS A 2 -12.42 1.46 15.38
N LEU A 3 -11.22 1.67 15.89
CA LEU A 3 -10.28 2.66 15.38
C LEU A 3 -9.35 2.01 14.36
N ARG A 4 -9.12 2.69 13.25
CA ARG A 4 -8.24 2.26 12.17
C ARG A 4 -7.29 3.38 11.83
N ILE A 5 -6.04 3.06 11.52
CA ILE A 5 -5.05 4.05 11.11
C ILE A 5 -4.76 3.91 9.62
N PHE A 6 -4.63 5.04 8.93
CA PHE A 6 -4.22 5.11 7.53
C PHE A 6 -2.94 5.89 7.39
N THR A 7 -2.03 5.43 6.54
CA THR A 7 -0.72 6.04 6.29
C THR A 7 -0.47 6.23 4.80
N GLU A 8 0.30 7.26 4.49
CA GLU A 8 0.70 7.62 3.13
C GLU A 8 2.24 7.63 3.00
N PRO A 9 2.88 6.46 2.93
CA PRO A 9 4.34 6.34 2.98
C PRO A 9 5.06 6.99 1.79
N GLN A 10 4.39 7.16 0.66
CA GLN A 10 4.94 7.89 -0.49
C GLN A 10 5.26 9.35 -0.17
N GLN A 11 4.69 9.90 0.90
CA GLN A 11 4.99 11.27 1.35
C GLN A 11 6.34 11.38 2.07
N GLY A 12 6.98 10.28 2.37
CA GLY A 12 8.33 10.24 2.93
C GLY A 12 8.43 9.42 4.21
N ALA A 13 8.07 8.14 4.16
CA ALA A 13 8.24 7.24 5.30
C ALA A 13 9.08 6.01 4.93
N SER A 14 10.07 5.69 5.75
CA SER A 14 10.83 4.45 5.66
C SER A 14 10.02 3.25 6.14
N TYR A 15 10.46 2.04 5.78
CA TYR A 15 9.87 0.80 6.30
C TYR A 15 9.89 0.76 7.84
N ALA A 16 11.02 1.17 8.44
CA ALA A 16 11.14 1.18 9.90
C ALA A 16 10.10 2.09 10.59
N GLN A 17 9.80 3.25 9.99
CA GLN A 17 8.76 4.14 10.50
C GLN A 17 7.36 3.55 10.34
N LEU A 18 7.06 2.92 9.19
CA LEU A 18 5.78 2.23 8.99
C LEU A 18 5.60 1.09 9.99
N LEU A 19 6.63 0.28 10.20
CA LEU A 19 6.61 -0.80 11.17
C LEU A 19 6.37 -0.29 12.58
N ALA A 20 7.09 0.76 12.99
CA ALA A 20 6.91 1.37 14.31
C ALA A 20 5.47 1.88 14.52
N VAL A 21 4.88 2.50 13.50
CA VAL A 21 3.47 2.96 13.55
C VAL A 21 2.51 1.77 13.68
N ALA A 22 2.71 0.70 12.88
CA ALA A 22 1.85 -0.48 12.92
C ALA A 22 1.91 -1.19 14.29
N GLN A 23 3.12 -1.37 14.83
CA GLN A 23 3.33 -1.97 16.15
C GLN A 23 2.73 -1.10 17.25
N ARG A 24 2.90 0.22 17.18
CA ARG A 24 2.32 1.13 18.15
C ARG A 24 0.79 1.15 18.10
N ALA A 25 0.22 1.14 16.90
CA ALA A 25 -1.23 1.03 16.70
C ALA A 25 -1.78 -0.29 17.29
N GLU A 26 -1.08 -1.41 17.08
CA GLU A 26 -1.44 -2.70 17.67
C GLU A 26 -1.43 -2.65 19.20
N GLN A 27 -0.38 -2.10 19.81
CA GLN A 27 -0.26 -1.94 21.26
C GLN A 27 -1.38 -1.09 21.85
N LEU A 28 -1.84 -0.08 21.12
CA LEU A 28 -2.91 0.81 21.51
C LEU A 28 -4.32 0.25 21.23
N GLY A 29 -4.41 -0.96 20.65
CA GLY A 29 -5.69 -1.62 20.38
C GLY A 29 -6.43 -1.10 19.15
N PHE A 30 -5.72 -0.51 18.18
CA PHE A 30 -6.34 -0.21 16.88
C PHE A 30 -6.72 -1.51 16.17
N ASP A 31 -7.87 -1.47 15.48
CA ASP A 31 -8.42 -2.62 14.75
C ASP A 31 -7.63 -2.92 13.47
N ALA A 32 -7.16 -1.89 12.76
CA ALA A 32 -6.44 -2.07 11.51
C ALA A 32 -5.39 -0.98 11.25
N PHE A 33 -4.35 -1.36 10.52
CA PHE A 33 -3.35 -0.51 9.90
C PHE A 33 -3.49 -0.60 8.39
N PHE A 34 -3.74 0.54 7.75
CA PHE A 34 -3.83 0.68 6.30
C PHE A 34 -2.73 1.58 5.77
N ARG A 35 -2.32 1.31 4.53
CA ARG A 35 -1.47 2.21 3.77
C ARG A 35 -2.04 2.46 2.38
N SER A 36 -1.66 3.59 1.78
CA SER A 36 -1.88 3.86 0.37
C SER A 36 -1.00 2.94 -0.51
N ASP A 37 -1.41 2.76 -1.74
CA ASP A 37 -0.65 2.05 -2.79
C ASP A 37 -0.10 3.04 -3.83
N HIS A 38 0.35 4.20 -3.38
CA HIS A 38 0.99 5.21 -4.21
C HIS A 38 2.51 5.03 -4.24
N PHE A 39 3.13 5.26 -5.41
CA PHE A 39 4.58 5.23 -5.57
C PHE A 39 5.22 6.61 -5.52
N LEU A 40 4.52 7.65 -5.95
CA LEU A 40 5.05 9.00 -5.99
C LEU A 40 4.42 9.89 -4.93
N LYS A 41 5.24 10.80 -4.41
CA LYS A 41 4.80 11.86 -3.50
C LYS A 41 3.75 12.75 -4.14
N MET A 42 2.90 13.31 -3.33
CA MET A 42 1.92 14.32 -3.71
C MET A 42 2.19 15.61 -2.94
N GLY A 43 2.08 16.75 -3.65
CA GLY A 43 2.35 18.03 -3.05
C GLY A 43 3.85 18.32 -2.80
N ASP A 44 4.11 19.30 -1.95
CA ASP A 44 5.45 19.82 -1.69
C ASP A 44 6.09 19.16 -0.45
N VAL A 45 6.36 17.85 -0.57
CA VAL A 45 7.06 17.06 0.44
C VAL A 45 8.28 16.39 -0.18
N SER A 46 9.23 15.91 0.64
CA SER A 46 10.46 15.31 0.11
C SER A 46 10.21 13.99 -0.63
N GLY A 47 9.29 13.18 -0.14
CA GLY A 47 9.06 11.81 -0.61
C GLY A 47 10.20 10.85 -0.31
N ALA A 48 11.25 11.28 0.40
CA ALA A 48 12.37 10.42 0.75
C ALA A 48 11.99 9.46 1.90
N PRO A 49 12.50 8.24 1.90
CA PRO A 49 13.58 7.66 1.09
C PRO A 49 13.18 7.20 -0.32
N GLY A 50 11.93 7.36 -0.73
CA GLY A 50 11.43 6.97 -2.03
C GLY A 50 10.27 5.98 -1.97
N PRO A 51 9.79 5.52 -3.13
CA PRO A 51 8.62 4.66 -3.19
C PRO A 51 8.85 3.30 -2.54
N SER A 52 7.78 2.76 -1.97
CA SER A 52 7.75 1.40 -1.46
C SER A 52 6.51 0.67 -1.95
N ASP A 53 6.67 -0.59 -2.38
CA ASP A 53 5.55 -1.43 -2.76
C ASP A 53 4.68 -1.76 -1.55
N ALA A 54 3.35 -1.67 -1.72
CA ALA A 54 2.42 -1.88 -0.63
C ALA A 54 2.45 -3.31 -0.10
N TRP A 55 2.36 -4.30 -0.96
CA TRP A 55 2.26 -5.70 -0.54
C TRP A 55 3.59 -6.23 0.01
N THR A 56 4.71 -5.79 -0.55
CA THR A 56 6.04 -6.11 -0.03
C THR A 56 6.22 -5.60 1.40
N THR A 57 5.83 -4.35 1.66
CA THR A 57 5.95 -3.78 3.02
C THR A 57 4.93 -4.38 3.99
N LEU A 58 3.69 -4.65 3.55
CA LEU A 58 2.68 -5.31 4.37
C LEU A 58 3.08 -6.75 4.72
N ALA A 59 3.76 -7.47 3.81
CA ALA A 59 4.32 -8.79 4.11
C ALA A 59 5.30 -8.74 5.28
N GLY A 60 6.23 -7.79 5.27
CA GLY A 60 7.16 -7.58 6.40
C GLY A 60 6.41 -7.24 7.70
N ILE A 61 5.53 -6.24 7.66
CA ILE A 61 4.73 -5.81 8.83
C ILE A 61 3.87 -6.97 9.37
N SER A 62 3.37 -7.85 8.51
CA SER A 62 2.56 -9.00 8.91
C SER A 62 3.30 -9.98 9.80
N ARG A 63 4.62 -10.06 9.65
CA ARG A 63 5.48 -10.94 10.47
C ARG A 63 5.91 -10.29 11.78
N GLU A 64 5.88 -8.98 11.84
CA GLU A 64 6.31 -8.17 12.98
C GLU A 64 5.14 -7.69 13.86
N THR A 65 3.91 -8.08 13.50
CA THR A 65 2.67 -7.82 14.23
C THR A 65 1.87 -9.12 14.39
N SER A 66 0.93 -9.17 15.33
CA SER A 66 0.22 -10.42 15.66
C SER A 66 -1.31 -10.33 15.66
N LYS A 67 -1.89 -9.14 15.83
CA LYS A 67 -3.34 -8.96 16.01
C LYS A 67 -3.95 -7.95 15.06
N ILE A 68 -3.27 -6.85 14.79
CA ILE A 68 -3.79 -5.76 13.97
C ILE A 68 -4.04 -6.24 12.54
N ARG A 69 -5.19 -5.90 11.98
CA ARG A 69 -5.50 -6.18 10.58
C ARG A 69 -4.68 -5.26 9.68
N LEU A 70 -4.33 -5.73 8.51
CA LEU A 70 -3.41 -5.07 7.59
C LEU A 70 -4.03 -4.94 6.21
N GLY A 71 -3.83 -3.82 5.54
CA GLY A 71 -4.36 -3.70 4.20
C GLY A 71 -3.98 -2.45 3.45
N THR A 72 -4.57 -2.34 2.28
CA THR A 72 -4.47 -1.16 1.42
C THR A 72 -5.77 -0.38 1.42
N LEU A 73 -5.65 0.93 1.48
CA LEU A 73 -6.78 1.85 1.33
C LEU A 73 -6.40 2.98 0.34
N VAL A 74 -6.48 2.71 -0.94
CA VAL A 74 -6.86 1.44 -1.58
C VAL A 74 -5.73 0.94 -2.50
N ASN A 75 -5.78 -0.34 -2.88
CA ASN A 75 -4.91 -0.87 -3.94
C ASN A 75 -5.41 -0.39 -5.31
N SER A 76 -4.54 0.22 -6.09
CA SER A 76 -4.90 0.61 -7.45
C SER A 76 -4.93 -0.60 -8.38
N VAL A 77 -6.10 -0.88 -8.96
CA VAL A 77 -6.26 -2.01 -9.90
C VAL A 77 -5.46 -1.83 -11.19
N THR A 78 -5.01 -0.60 -11.46
CA THR A 78 -4.24 -0.27 -12.67
C THR A 78 -2.73 -0.44 -12.50
N PHE A 79 -2.21 -0.64 -11.28
CA PHE A 79 -0.77 -0.70 -11.05
C PHE A 79 -0.16 -2.07 -11.28
N ARG A 80 -0.95 -3.13 -11.08
CA ARG A 80 -0.47 -4.52 -11.17
C ARG A 80 -1.47 -5.36 -11.94
N HIS A 81 -0.96 -6.38 -12.61
CA HIS A 81 -1.82 -7.40 -13.18
C HIS A 81 -2.68 -8.06 -12.07
N PRO A 82 -3.99 -8.26 -12.29
CA PRO A 82 -4.90 -8.77 -11.24
C PRO A 82 -4.44 -10.09 -10.60
N ALA A 83 -3.88 -11.00 -11.40
CA ALA A 83 -3.37 -12.27 -10.87
C ALA A 83 -2.19 -12.07 -9.92
N ILE A 84 -1.28 -11.12 -10.21
CA ILE A 84 -0.16 -10.80 -9.32
C ILE A 84 -0.68 -10.18 -8.03
N THR A 85 -1.64 -9.27 -8.12
CA THR A 85 -2.28 -8.70 -6.93
C THR A 85 -2.92 -9.80 -6.08
N ALA A 86 -3.69 -10.70 -6.67
CA ALA A 86 -4.36 -11.79 -5.95
C ALA A 86 -3.35 -12.70 -5.23
N VAL A 87 -2.26 -13.09 -5.91
CA VAL A 87 -1.21 -13.92 -5.30
C VAL A 87 -0.51 -13.19 -4.16
N SER A 88 -0.17 -11.90 -4.34
CA SER A 88 0.48 -11.10 -3.29
C SER A 88 -0.41 -10.97 -2.06
N VAL A 89 -1.69 -10.66 -2.25
CA VAL A 89 -2.70 -10.57 -1.18
C VAL A 89 -2.82 -11.89 -0.43
N ALA A 90 -2.98 -13.00 -1.15
CA ALA A 90 -3.12 -14.33 -0.56
C ALA A 90 -1.88 -14.73 0.26
N ASN A 91 -0.67 -14.40 -0.24
CA ASN A 91 0.56 -14.66 0.48
C ASN A 91 0.65 -13.86 1.78
N VAL A 92 0.33 -12.55 1.73
CA VAL A 92 0.35 -11.71 2.95
C VAL A 92 -0.73 -12.15 3.93
N ASP A 93 -1.89 -12.57 3.44
CA ASP A 93 -2.96 -13.10 4.28
C ASP A 93 -2.51 -14.37 5.01
N ALA A 94 -1.92 -15.32 4.29
CA ALA A 94 -1.35 -16.52 4.89
C ALA A 94 -0.22 -16.21 5.89
N MET A 95 0.70 -15.29 5.56
CA MET A 95 1.79 -14.85 6.44
C MET A 95 1.28 -14.17 7.71
N SER A 96 0.13 -13.52 7.63
CA SER A 96 -0.50 -12.78 8.73
C SER A 96 -1.48 -13.62 9.56
N ASN A 97 -1.73 -14.88 9.22
CA ASN A 97 -2.80 -15.72 9.79
C ASN A 97 -4.21 -15.11 9.57
N GLY A 98 -4.53 -14.71 8.35
CA GLY A 98 -5.86 -14.28 7.97
C GLY A 98 -6.23 -12.85 8.42
N ARG A 99 -5.25 -11.94 8.52
CA ARG A 99 -5.49 -10.56 8.99
C ARG A 99 -5.59 -9.52 7.87
N VAL A 100 -5.54 -9.92 6.60
CA VAL A 100 -5.57 -8.96 5.50
C VAL A 100 -6.97 -8.44 5.21
N GLU A 101 -7.05 -7.14 4.93
CA GLU A 101 -8.19 -6.47 4.31
C GLU A 101 -7.74 -5.83 2.98
N LEU A 102 -8.33 -6.28 1.88
CA LEU A 102 -8.03 -5.73 0.56
C LEU A 102 -9.04 -4.63 0.20
N GLY A 103 -8.59 -3.38 0.19
CA GLY A 103 -9.33 -2.29 -0.44
C GLY A 103 -8.89 -2.15 -1.91
N LEU A 104 -9.84 -2.16 -2.83
CA LEU A 104 -9.60 -1.98 -4.27
C LEU A 104 -10.18 -0.66 -4.75
N GLY A 105 -9.45 0.03 -5.61
CA GLY A 105 -9.89 1.26 -6.25
C GLY A 105 -9.43 1.33 -7.71
N ALA A 106 -10.19 2.06 -8.54
CA ALA A 106 -9.90 2.21 -9.96
C ALA A 106 -8.59 2.98 -10.25
N GLY A 107 -8.05 3.66 -9.24
CA GLY A 107 -6.98 4.64 -9.43
C GLY A 107 -7.53 5.95 -9.98
N ALA A 108 -6.68 6.95 -10.11
CA ALA A 108 -7.09 8.29 -10.55
C ALA A 108 -6.81 8.54 -12.04
N GLY A 109 -7.11 7.58 -12.90
CA GLY A 109 -7.02 7.70 -14.36
C GLY A 109 -5.61 7.52 -14.95
N PRO A 110 -5.49 7.53 -16.30
CA PRO A 110 -4.25 7.20 -17.01
C PRO A 110 -3.06 8.09 -16.64
N VAL A 111 -3.31 9.39 -16.44
CA VAL A 111 -2.26 10.36 -16.11
C VAL A 111 -1.63 10.08 -14.75
N LEU A 112 -2.41 9.68 -13.77
CA LEU A 112 -1.88 9.37 -12.44
C LEU A 112 -1.08 8.07 -12.44
N VAL A 113 -1.50 7.07 -13.20
CA VAL A 113 -0.72 5.82 -13.39
C VAL A 113 0.64 6.13 -13.97
N LEU A 114 0.70 6.99 -15.00
CA LEU A 114 1.94 7.43 -15.63
C LEU A 114 2.86 8.17 -14.67
N VAL A 115 2.32 9.12 -13.94
CA VAL A 115 3.06 9.89 -12.95
C VAL A 115 3.58 8.98 -11.83
N GLN A 116 2.78 7.98 -11.42
CA GLN A 116 3.16 7.10 -10.32
C GLN A 116 4.15 5.99 -10.71
N THR A 117 4.19 5.60 -11.97
CA THR A 117 5.20 4.64 -12.45
C THR A 117 6.48 5.30 -12.94
N GLY A 118 6.52 6.63 -13.01
CA GLY A 118 7.67 7.37 -13.54
C GLY A 118 7.89 7.19 -15.04
N LEU A 119 6.95 6.58 -15.74
CA LEU A 119 7.02 6.39 -17.19
C LEU A 119 6.65 7.69 -17.91
N PRO A 120 7.41 8.10 -18.95
CA PRO A 120 7.04 9.26 -19.73
C PRO A 120 5.70 9.06 -20.43
N ALA A 121 4.90 10.11 -20.47
CA ALA A 121 3.58 10.09 -21.12
C ALA A 121 3.63 9.71 -22.63
N GLN A 122 4.79 9.84 -23.24
CA GLN A 122 5.05 9.44 -24.61
C GLN A 122 5.52 7.99 -24.64
N GLY A 123 4.68 7.09 -25.06
CA GLY A 123 5.02 5.68 -25.25
C GLY A 123 4.08 4.67 -24.60
N LEU A 124 3.02 5.13 -23.97
CA LEU A 124 1.98 4.21 -23.54
C LEU A 124 1.04 3.90 -24.68
N ILE A 125 1.12 2.66 -25.09
CA ILE A 125 0.04 2.05 -25.88
C ILE A 125 -1.18 2.02 -24.95
N PRO A 126 -2.33 2.60 -25.34
CA PRO A 126 -3.55 2.44 -24.56
C PRO A 126 -3.83 0.94 -24.42
N ILE A 127 -3.83 0.46 -23.17
CA ILE A 127 -4.06 -0.96 -22.89
C ILE A 127 -5.55 -1.33 -23.07
N PHE A 128 -6.38 -0.34 -23.34
CA PHE A 128 -7.80 -0.52 -23.65
C PHE A 128 -8.16 0.27 -24.91
N PRO A 129 -8.93 -0.33 -25.83
CA PRO A 129 -9.49 0.37 -26.99
C PRO A 129 -10.48 1.44 -26.56
#